data_41ef57ad689cb2d785c86af35ca6652d
#
_entry.id   41ef57ad689cb2d785c86af35ca6652d
#
_cell.length_a   1.000
_cell.length_b   1.000
_cell.length_c   1.000
_cell.angle_alpha   90.00
_cell.angle_beta   90.00
_cell.angle_gamma   90.00
#
_symmetry.space_group_name_H-M   'P 1'
#
loop_
_entity.id
_entity.type
_entity.pdbx_description
1 polymer ?
#
loop_
_entity_poly.entity_id
_entity_poly.type
_entity_poly.pdbx_seq_one_letter_code
_entity_poly.pdbx_strand_id
1 'polypeptide(L)'
;MEKFCLKVGFNERQTATLINGKPLFYEGKLYSEEHRRKFTTEEAGFQVVKDPKDKSKLALAINGQVTGEWFKEQFGRLFSSVKRTVEPLRRGKGMGL
;
A
#
# COMPACT_ATOMS: atom_id res chain seq x y z
N MET A 1 16.60 -2.50 -1.94
CA MET A 1 15.35 -3.13 -1.47
C MET A 1 15.29 -3.27 0.04
N GLU A 2 16.37 -3.63 0.68
CA GLU A 2 16.40 -3.77 2.13
C GLU A 2 15.98 -2.49 2.84
N LYS A 3 16.56 -1.37 2.44
CA LYS A 3 16.24 -0.09 3.06
C LYS A 3 14.75 0.26 2.89
N PHE A 4 14.22 -0.06 1.73
CA PHE A 4 12.82 0.21 1.45
C PHE A 4 11.90 -0.59 2.37
N CYS A 5 12.19 -1.87 2.54
CA CYS A 5 11.39 -2.73 3.42
C CYS A 5 11.43 -2.24 4.87
N LEU A 6 12.62 -1.86 5.33
CA LEU A 6 12.76 -1.34 6.69
C LEU A 6 12.00 -0.04 6.88
N LYS A 7 12.04 0.85 5.89
CA LYS A 7 11.28 2.09 5.93
C LYS A 7 9.78 1.86 5.98
N VAL A 8 9.31 0.89 5.21
CA VAL A 8 7.89 0.56 5.17
C VAL A 8 7.40 0.07 6.53
N GLY A 9 8.27 -0.58 7.30
CA GLY A 9 7.93 -1.00 8.64
C GLY A 9 8.23 -2.45 8.97
N PHE A 10 8.85 -3.18 8.06
CA PHE A 10 9.24 -4.56 8.32
C PHE A 10 10.49 -4.60 9.20
N ASN A 11 10.58 -5.61 10.05
CA ASN A 11 11.79 -5.80 10.84
C ASN A 11 12.85 -6.54 10.01
N GLU A 12 14.04 -6.74 10.59
CA GLU A 12 15.14 -7.36 9.87
C GLU A 12 14.82 -8.77 9.39
N ARG A 13 14.13 -9.55 10.21
CA ARG A 13 13.77 -10.92 9.85
C ARG A 13 12.77 -10.94 8.70
N GLN A 14 11.77 -10.08 8.76
CA GLN A 14 10.77 -9.97 7.69
C GLN A 14 11.42 -9.51 6.40
N THR A 15 12.29 -8.53 6.51
CA THR A 15 13.02 -8.00 5.37
C THR A 15 13.87 -9.08 4.72
N ALA A 16 14.57 -9.88 5.53
CA ALA A 16 15.39 -10.97 5.01
C ALA A 16 14.54 -11.99 4.26
N THR A 17 13.37 -12.32 4.77
CA THR A 17 12.46 -13.24 4.10
C THR A 17 12.08 -12.72 2.72
N LEU A 18 11.74 -11.44 2.62
CA LEU A 18 11.36 -10.84 1.35
C LEU A 18 12.53 -10.78 0.36
N ILE A 19 13.71 -10.42 0.84
CA ILE A 19 14.91 -10.33 -0.01
C ILE A 19 15.29 -11.67 -0.57
N ASN A 20 15.03 -12.75 0.18
CA ASN A 20 15.31 -14.09 -0.29
C ASN A 20 14.24 -14.61 -1.28
N GLY A 21 13.30 -13.76 -1.65
CA GLY A 21 12.30 -14.12 -2.63
C GLY A 21 11.14 -14.93 -2.09
N LYS A 22 11.03 -15.02 -0.77
CA LYS A 22 9.96 -15.78 -0.14
C LYS A 22 8.77 -14.90 0.17
N PRO A 23 7.55 -15.43 0.10
CA PRO A 23 6.37 -14.65 0.46
C PRO A 23 6.33 -14.43 1.97
N LEU A 24 5.80 -13.28 2.37
CA LEU A 24 5.65 -12.92 3.76
C LEU A 24 4.21 -12.46 4.00
N PHE A 25 3.58 -12.99 5.03
CA PHE A 25 2.26 -12.52 5.43
C PHE A 25 2.41 -11.52 6.56
N TYR A 26 1.73 -10.41 6.46
CA TYR A 26 1.87 -9.32 7.42
C TYR A 26 0.57 -8.58 7.58
N GLU A 27 0.31 -8.17 8.81
CA GLU A 27 -0.85 -7.35 9.16
C GLU A 27 -0.35 -6.21 10.03
N GLY A 28 -0.77 -4.99 9.73
CA GLY A 28 -0.35 -3.85 10.52
C GLY A 28 -0.24 -2.59 9.70
N LYS A 29 0.63 -1.69 10.14
CA LYS A 29 0.80 -0.40 9.49
C LYS A 29 2.02 -0.39 8.59
N LEU A 30 1.84 0.20 7.43
CA LEU A 30 2.90 0.35 6.44
C LEU A 30 3.11 1.84 6.19
N TYR A 31 4.35 2.28 6.21
CA TYR A 31 4.68 3.69 5.98
C TYR A 31 4.94 3.95 4.51
N SER A 32 4.27 4.96 3.97
CA SER A 32 4.54 5.44 2.61
C SER A 32 5.32 6.74 2.69
N GLU A 33 6.55 6.72 2.21
CA GLU A 33 7.40 7.91 2.18
C GLU A 33 6.84 8.94 1.21
N GLU A 34 6.29 8.50 0.11
CA GLU A 34 5.72 9.38 -0.90
C GLU A 34 4.56 10.21 -0.34
N HIS A 35 3.71 9.58 0.47
CA HIS A 35 2.55 10.24 1.05
C HIS A 35 2.80 10.73 2.47
N ARG A 36 3.96 10.39 3.03
CA ARG A 36 4.36 10.77 4.40
C ARG A 36 3.33 10.39 5.44
N ARG A 37 2.76 9.20 5.31
CA ARG A 37 1.79 8.71 6.27
C ARG A 37 1.76 7.20 6.27
N LYS A 38 1.16 6.65 7.32
CA LYS A 38 1.02 5.20 7.46
C LYS A 38 -0.36 4.77 7.02
N PHE A 39 -0.41 3.60 6.40
CA PHE A 39 -1.66 2.97 6.02
C PHE A 39 -1.74 1.62 6.70
N THR A 40 -2.94 1.29 7.20
CA THR A 40 -3.16 -0.01 7.83
C THR A 40 -3.57 -1.03 6.79
N THR A 41 -3.03 -2.23 6.88
CA THR A 41 -3.44 -3.34 6.04
C THR A 41 -3.89 -4.50 6.90
N GLU A 42 -4.89 -5.23 6.45
CA GLU A 42 -5.24 -6.51 7.03
C GLU A 42 -4.20 -7.53 6.55
N GLU A 43 -4.31 -8.76 7.01
CA GLU A 43 -3.36 -9.78 6.63
C GLU A 43 -3.24 -9.85 5.11
N ALA A 44 -2.03 -9.64 4.61
CA ALA A 44 -1.76 -9.58 3.18
C ALA A 44 -0.46 -10.30 2.88
N GLY A 45 -0.36 -10.85 1.67
CA GLY A 45 0.85 -11.53 1.22
C GLY A 45 1.77 -10.55 0.52
N PHE A 46 3.00 -10.46 1.01
CA PHE A 46 4.02 -9.59 0.43
C PHE A 46 5.09 -10.43 -0.26
N GLN A 47 5.64 -9.90 -1.33
CA GLN A 47 6.71 -10.57 -2.07
C GLN A 47 7.49 -9.56 -2.88
N VAL A 48 8.78 -9.78 -3.04
CA VAL A 48 9.61 -8.96 -3.91
C VAL A 48 9.47 -9.49 -5.33
N VAL A 49 9.14 -8.61 -6.26
CA VAL A 49 8.93 -8.96 -7.67
C VAL A 49 9.71 -8.01 -8.55
N LYS A 50 9.77 -8.29 -9.83
CA LYS A 50 10.36 -7.36 -10.78
C LYS A 50 9.41 -6.19 -10.98
N ASP A 51 9.97 -4.98 -11.02
CA ASP A 51 9.18 -3.77 -11.23
C ASP A 51 8.54 -3.85 -12.62
N PRO A 52 7.21 -3.77 -12.74
CA PRO A 52 6.55 -3.82 -14.05
C PRO A 52 6.94 -2.68 -14.98
N LYS A 53 7.39 -1.56 -14.43
CA LYS A 53 7.81 -0.41 -15.23
C LYS A 53 9.28 -0.48 -15.62
N ASP A 54 10.09 -1.19 -14.85
CA ASP A 54 11.53 -1.31 -15.12
C ASP A 54 11.98 -2.67 -14.60
N LYS A 55 12.02 -3.64 -15.50
CA LYS A 55 12.33 -5.02 -15.14
C LYS A 55 13.76 -5.22 -14.64
N SER A 56 14.61 -4.20 -14.76
CA SER A 56 15.95 -4.26 -14.21
C SER A 56 15.96 -3.96 -12.70
N LYS A 57 14.83 -3.53 -12.16
CA LYS A 57 14.70 -3.19 -10.75
C LYS A 57 13.74 -4.12 -10.06
N LEU A 58 13.82 -4.15 -8.73
CA LEU A 58 12.91 -4.94 -7.91
C LEU A 58 11.90 -4.01 -7.24
N ALA A 59 10.73 -4.55 -6.97
CA ALA A 59 9.67 -3.83 -6.28
C ALA A 59 9.03 -4.75 -5.26
N LEU A 60 8.49 -4.16 -4.20
CA LEU A 60 7.73 -4.91 -3.21
C LEU A 60 6.28 -4.94 -3.65
N ALA A 61 5.67 -6.12 -3.61
CA ALA A 61 4.27 -6.29 -3.98
C ALA A 61 3.45 -6.73 -2.77
N ILE A 62 2.22 -6.25 -2.72
CA ILE A 62 1.23 -6.65 -1.72
C ILE A 62 0.04 -7.27 -2.44
N ASN A 63 -0.23 -8.55 -2.18
CA ASN A 63 -1.27 -9.31 -2.85
C ASN A 63 -1.16 -9.20 -4.38
N GLY A 64 0.07 -9.23 -4.89
CA GLY A 64 0.32 -9.16 -6.32
C GLY A 64 0.35 -7.78 -6.92
N GLN A 65 0.08 -6.74 -6.13
CA GLN A 65 0.10 -5.36 -6.60
C GLN A 65 1.32 -4.65 -6.04
N VAL A 66 2.02 -3.88 -6.87
CA VAL A 66 3.19 -3.11 -6.41
C VAL A 66 2.76 -2.17 -5.31
N THR A 67 3.56 -2.09 -4.23
CA THR A 67 3.20 -1.28 -3.06
C THR A 67 2.99 0.19 -3.40
N GLY A 68 3.75 0.72 -4.34
CA GLY A 68 3.56 2.11 -4.76
C GLY A 68 2.14 2.36 -5.26
N GLU A 69 1.62 1.43 -6.04
CA GLU A 69 0.25 1.52 -6.55
C GLU A 69 -0.77 1.28 -5.44
N TRP A 70 -0.46 0.36 -4.52
CA TRP A 70 -1.34 0.10 -3.40
C TRP A 70 -1.47 1.33 -2.50
N PHE A 71 -0.35 2.00 -2.20
CA PHE A 71 -0.38 3.23 -1.40
C PHE A 71 -1.19 4.32 -2.09
N LYS A 72 -1.01 4.45 -3.38
CA LYS A 72 -1.73 5.44 -4.17
C LYS A 72 -3.23 5.20 -4.11
N GLU A 73 -3.62 3.94 -4.20
CA GLU A 73 -5.02 3.53 -4.11
C GLU A 73 -5.60 3.82 -2.73
N GLN A 74 -4.85 3.49 -1.67
CA GLN A 74 -5.30 3.75 -0.31
C GLN A 74 -5.45 5.25 -0.06
N PHE A 75 -4.52 6.04 -0.55
CA PHE A 75 -4.58 7.49 -0.40
C PHE A 75 -5.81 8.04 -1.14
N GLY A 76 -6.07 7.54 -2.33
CA GLY A 76 -7.24 7.93 -3.09
C GLY A 76 -8.55 7.60 -2.39
N ARG A 77 -8.62 6.44 -1.76
CA ARG A 77 -9.79 6.05 -0.99
C ARG A 77 -10.03 6.96 0.19
N LEU A 78 -8.96 7.32 0.88
CA LEU A 78 -9.05 8.22 2.02
C LEU A 78 -9.61 9.56 1.58
N PHE A 79 -9.09 10.09 0.49
CA PHE A 79 -9.52 11.36 -0.06
C PHE A 79 -10.99 11.29 -0.52
N SER A 80 -11.36 10.21 -1.18
CA SER A 80 -12.73 10.00 -1.64
C SER A 80 -13.71 9.90 -0.49
N SER A 81 -13.30 9.28 0.60
CA SER A 81 -14.12 9.15 1.80
C SER A 81 -14.45 10.51 2.38
N VAL A 82 -13.44 11.38 2.49
CA VAL A 82 -13.64 12.74 2.98
C VAL A 82 -14.58 13.51 2.06
N LYS A 83 -14.36 13.40 0.78
CA LYS A 83 -15.19 14.06 -0.20
C LYS A 83 -16.63 13.59 -0.13
N ARG A 84 -16.81 12.30 0.03
CA ARG A 84 -18.14 11.70 0.10
C ARG A 84 -18.90 12.17 1.33
N THR A 85 -18.19 12.44 2.39
CA THR A 85 -18.79 12.94 3.61
C THR A 85 -19.44 14.32 3.38
N VAL A 86 -18.82 15.11 2.55
CA VAL A 86 -19.32 16.47 2.25
C VAL A 86 -20.48 16.43 1.26
N GLU A 87 -20.36 15.65 0.23
CA GLU A 87 -21.34 15.63 -0.84
C GLU A 87 -22.73 15.21 -0.44
N PRO A 88 -22.92 14.18 0.37
CA PRO A 88 -24.27 13.79 0.78
C PRO A 88 -25.04 14.89 1.45
N LEU A 89 -24.38 15.74 2.17
CA LEU A 89 -25.05 16.84 2.84
C LEU A 89 -25.66 17.81 1.83
N ARG A 90 -24.98 18.02 0.76
CA ARG A 90 -25.43 18.93 -0.27
C ARG A 90 -26.50 18.27 -1.16
N ARG A 91 -26.35 17.03 -1.44
CA ARG A 91 -27.17 16.35 -2.34
C ARG A 91 -28.56 16.14 -1.89
N GLY A 92 -28.67 15.75 -0.67
CA GLY A 92 -30.04 15.45 -0.29
C GLY A 92 -30.85 14.93 -1.45
N LYS A 93 -30.73 14.78 -2.55
CA LYS A 93 -31.25 14.33 -3.70
C LYS A 93 -31.06 13.22 -4.39
N GLY A 94 -30.96 12.89 -4.12
CA GLY A 94 -30.88 12.14 -4.47
C GLY A 94 -30.34 11.67 -5.23
N MET A 95 -30.37 11.59 -5.14
CA MET A 95 -30.20 11.27 -5.76
C MET A 95 -30.21 10.95 -6.18
N GLY A 96 -30.43 10.99 -5.95
CA GLY A 96 -30.81 10.80 -6.32
C GLY A 96 -30.55 10.81 -6.87
N LEU A 97 -30.66 10.89 -6.76
CA LEU A 97 -30.93 11.03 -7.30
C LEU A 97 -31.18 11.00 -7.54
#